data_5b8d5269c87f04261ad803b45af5fd96
#
_entry.id   5b8d5269c87f04261ad803b45af5fd96
#
_cell.length_a   1.000
_cell.length_b   1.000
_cell.length_c   1.000
_cell.angle_alpha   90.00
_cell.angle_beta   90.00
_cell.angle_gamma   90.00
#
_symmetry.space_group_name_H-M   'P 1'
#
loop_
_entity.id
_entity.type
_entity.pdbx_description
1 polymer ?
#
loop_
_entity_poly.entity_id
_entity_poly.type
_entity_poly.pdbx_seq_one_letter_code
_entity_poly.pdbx_strand_id
1 'polypeptide(L)'
;MYTVNHLNFAYPNRSVLHDITAQFPENKITAIIGPNGCGKSTLLKHLSKSINSKGCITLNDEPLEAIDSSRFAKSVAILSQMHDAMIDDFLVKDIVLMGRYPHKSRFGNYTKQDIAIAQSYMEHIGITHLADEQVQHLSGGELQRTFIAKALTQEPTILLLDEPTNRLDLKYKLALMNELQHFE
;
A
#
# COMPACT_ATOMS: atom_id res chain seq x y z
N MET A 1 -7.30 14.24 3.99
CA MET A 1 -8.62 13.69 3.53
C MET A 1 -8.61 13.53 2.02
N TYR A 2 -9.02 12.36 1.49
CA TYR A 2 -9.33 12.21 0.06
C TYR A 2 -10.76 12.64 -0.24
N THR A 3 -10.94 13.34 -1.36
CA THR A 3 -12.26 13.63 -1.93
C THR A 3 -12.28 13.18 -3.40
N VAL A 4 -13.31 12.44 -3.77
CA VAL A 4 -13.56 11.95 -5.14
C VAL A 4 -14.86 12.59 -5.61
N ASN A 5 -14.82 13.25 -6.78
CA ASN A 5 -15.95 13.95 -7.36
C ASN A 5 -16.23 13.43 -8.77
N HIS A 6 -17.43 12.86 -8.96
CA HIS A 6 -17.95 12.44 -10.26
C HIS A 6 -16.96 11.61 -11.11
N LEU A 7 -16.19 10.71 -10.45
CA LEU A 7 -15.19 9.89 -11.11
C LEU A 7 -15.88 8.84 -12.00
N ASN A 8 -15.59 8.91 -13.30
CA ASN A 8 -16.00 7.93 -14.29
C ASN A 8 -14.76 7.29 -14.91
N PHE A 9 -14.75 5.96 -15.05
CA PHE A 9 -13.64 5.27 -15.68
C PHE A 9 -14.07 4.01 -16.41
N ALA A 10 -13.48 3.81 -17.60
CA ALA A 10 -13.62 2.62 -18.42
C ALA A 10 -12.25 2.12 -18.89
N TYR A 11 -12.04 0.81 -18.83
CA TYR A 11 -11.01 0.15 -19.65
C TYR A 11 -11.49 0.06 -21.11
N PRO A 12 -10.62 -0.26 -22.09
CA PRO A 12 -10.99 -0.23 -23.51
C PRO A 12 -12.31 -0.93 -23.86
N ASN A 13 -12.65 -2.01 -23.15
CA ASN A 13 -13.82 -2.84 -23.46
C ASN A 13 -14.81 -2.94 -22.29
N ARG A 14 -14.63 -2.16 -21.22
CA ARG A 14 -15.47 -2.29 -20.02
C ARG A 14 -15.52 -1.00 -19.23
N SER A 15 -16.71 -0.45 -19.08
CA SER A 15 -16.95 0.61 -18.09
C SER A 15 -16.96 0.02 -16.68
N VAL A 16 -16.29 0.69 -15.71
CA VAL A 16 -16.03 0.13 -14.38
C VAL A 16 -16.46 1.08 -13.26
N LEU A 17 -16.16 2.36 -13.36
CA LEU A 17 -16.57 3.35 -12.38
C LEU A 17 -17.59 4.30 -13.02
N HIS A 18 -18.71 4.52 -12.34
CA HIS A 18 -19.84 5.31 -12.83
C HIS A 18 -20.18 6.35 -11.79
N ASP A 19 -19.82 7.60 -12.06
CA ASP A 19 -20.19 8.76 -11.25
C ASP A 19 -19.89 8.61 -9.75
N ILE A 20 -18.68 8.13 -9.44
CA ILE A 20 -18.28 7.90 -8.05
C ILE A 20 -18.00 9.23 -7.36
N THR A 21 -18.77 9.51 -6.32
CA THR A 21 -18.53 10.63 -5.40
C THR A 21 -18.41 10.10 -3.99
N ALA A 22 -17.27 10.39 -3.34
CA ALA A 22 -16.95 9.87 -2.01
C ALA A 22 -15.95 10.76 -1.29
N GLN A 23 -15.97 10.71 0.05
CA GLN A 23 -14.97 11.32 0.92
C GLN A 23 -14.39 10.27 1.86
N PHE A 24 -13.08 10.29 2.02
CA PHE A 24 -12.34 9.42 2.92
C PHE A 24 -11.72 10.30 4.01
N PRO A 25 -12.33 10.34 5.21
CA PRO A 25 -11.86 11.22 6.28
C PRO A 25 -10.48 10.79 6.81
N GLU A 26 -9.76 11.74 7.38
CA GLU A 26 -8.49 11.48 8.08
C GLU A 26 -8.74 10.73 9.39
N ASN A 27 -7.72 10.02 9.86
CA ASN A 27 -7.73 9.29 11.13
C ASN A 27 -8.94 8.33 11.25
N LYS A 28 -9.29 7.68 10.13
CA LYS A 28 -10.37 6.70 10.06
C LYS A 28 -10.01 5.54 9.15
N ILE A 29 -10.40 4.35 9.58
CA ILE A 29 -10.43 3.19 8.70
C ILE A 29 -11.70 3.26 7.86
N THR A 30 -11.55 3.30 6.55
CA THR A 30 -12.67 3.26 5.61
C THR A 30 -12.64 1.96 4.82
N ALA A 31 -13.69 1.17 4.89
CA ALA A 31 -13.83 -0.06 4.12
C ALA A 31 -14.66 0.16 2.86
N ILE A 32 -14.12 -0.23 1.70
CA ILE A 32 -14.82 -0.24 0.42
C ILE A 32 -15.34 -1.66 0.20
N ILE A 33 -16.66 -1.84 0.25
CA ILE A 33 -17.34 -3.14 0.17
C ILE A 33 -18.10 -3.25 -1.15
N GLY A 34 -18.09 -4.44 -1.72
CA GLY A 34 -18.87 -4.73 -2.94
C GLY A 34 -18.44 -6.08 -3.56
N PRO A 35 -19.22 -6.60 -4.53
CA PRO A 35 -18.92 -7.87 -5.20
C PRO A 35 -17.62 -7.80 -5.99
N ASN A 36 -17.10 -8.98 -6.36
CA ASN A 36 -15.91 -9.05 -7.21
C ASN A 36 -16.18 -8.41 -8.58
N GLY A 37 -15.21 -7.63 -9.06
CA GLY A 37 -15.30 -6.95 -10.36
C GLY A 37 -16.15 -5.67 -10.37
N CYS A 38 -16.65 -5.17 -9.21
CA CYS A 38 -17.41 -3.90 -9.14
C CYS A 38 -16.53 -2.63 -9.18
N GLY A 39 -15.20 -2.74 -9.26
CA GLY A 39 -14.32 -1.58 -9.42
C GLY A 39 -13.52 -1.17 -8.18
N LYS A 40 -13.55 -1.91 -7.05
CA LYS A 40 -12.82 -1.58 -5.82
C LYS A 40 -11.32 -1.32 -6.08
N SER A 41 -10.64 -2.31 -6.68
CA SER A 41 -9.20 -2.17 -7.02
C SER A 41 -8.95 -1.07 -8.06
N THR A 42 -9.90 -0.81 -8.96
CA THR A 42 -9.80 0.29 -9.91
C THR A 42 -9.87 1.64 -9.20
N LEU A 43 -10.77 1.80 -8.23
CA LEU A 43 -10.82 3.02 -7.40
C LEU A 43 -9.52 3.20 -6.61
N LEU A 44 -9.00 2.13 -5.98
CA LEU A 44 -7.70 2.18 -5.29
C LEU A 44 -6.55 2.58 -6.22
N LYS A 45 -6.54 2.12 -7.48
CA LYS A 45 -5.56 2.53 -8.49
C LYS A 45 -5.65 4.02 -8.84
N HIS A 46 -6.83 4.62 -8.82
CA HIS A 46 -6.99 6.07 -8.97
C HIS A 46 -6.49 6.81 -7.73
N LEU A 47 -6.88 6.38 -6.53
CA LEU A 47 -6.40 6.97 -5.27
C LEU A 47 -4.87 6.89 -5.12
N SER A 48 -4.25 5.86 -5.69
CA SER A 48 -2.80 5.64 -5.67
C SER A 48 -2.02 6.33 -6.79
N LYS A 49 -2.64 7.15 -7.60
CA LYS A 49 -2.07 7.75 -8.82
C LYS A 49 -1.57 6.74 -9.88
N SER A 50 -1.88 5.45 -9.73
CA SER A 50 -1.53 4.44 -10.75
C SER A 50 -2.34 4.63 -12.03
N ILE A 51 -3.53 5.22 -11.93
CA ILE A 51 -4.37 5.65 -13.04
C ILE A 51 -4.70 7.15 -12.84
N ASN A 52 -4.59 7.94 -13.90
CA ASN A 52 -4.91 9.36 -13.85
C ASN A 52 -6.41 9.58 -13.62
N SER A 53 -6.77 10.41 -12.62
CA SER A 53 -8.15 10.72 -12.25
C SER A 53 -8.73 11.92 -12.98
N LYS A 54 -7.96 12.57 -13.85
CA LYS A 54 -8.38 13.74 -14.65
C LYS A 54 -8.97 14.87 -13.81
N GLY A 55 -8.41 15.11 -12.61
CA GLY A 55 -8.85 16.16 -11.70
C GLY A 55 -10.07 15.79 -10.83
N CYS A 56 -10.61 14.57 -10.95
CA CYS A 56 -11.74 14.14 -10.14
C CYS A 56 -11.37 13.81 -8.68
N ILE A 57 -10.07 13.76 -8.34
CA ILE A 57 -9.62 13.39 -6.98
C ILE A 57 -8.73 14.48 -6.42
N THR A 58 -9.00 14.86 -5.17
CA THR A 58 -8.12 15.72 -4.38
C THR A 58 -7.64 14.99 -3.13
N LEU A 59 -6.45 15.34 -2.67
CA LEU A 59 -5.90 14.96 -1.37
C LEU A 59 -5.57 16.25 -0.60
N ASN A 60 -6.24 16.47 0.53
CA ASN A 60 -6.15 17.70 1.31
C ASN A 60 -6.37 18.95 0.44
N ASP A 61 -7.47 18.93 -0.33
CA ASP A 61 -7.92 19.97 -1.25
C ASP A 61 -6.97 20.27 -2.43
N GLU A 62 -5.84 19.57 -2.54
CA GLU A 62 -4.92 19.66 -3.67
C GLU A 62 -5.26 18.59 -4.71
N PRO A 63 -5.41 18.96 -6.01
CA PRO A 63 -5.62 17.97 -7.07
C PRO A 63 -4.53 16.89 -7.04
N LEU A 64 -4.93 15.63 -7.08
CA LEU A 64 -4.01 14.50 -6.90
C LEU A 64 -2.87 14.52 -7.93
N GLU A 65 -3.16 14.92 -9.15
CA GLU A 65 -2.17 15.04 -10.23
C GLU A 65 -1.13 16.15 -9.99
N ALA A 66 -1.50 17.18 -9.25
CA ALA A 66 -0.60 18.32 -8.95
C ALA A 66 0.42 17.99 -7.85
N ILE A 67 0.12 17.00 -7.00
CA ILE A 67 1.03 16.58 -5.92
C ILE A 67 2.31 16.01 -6.52
N ASP A 68 3.46 16.50 -6.10
CA ASP A 68 4.76 15.94 -6.49
C ASP A 68 4.85 14.44 -6.15
N SER A 69 5.42 13.64 -7.08
CA SER A 69 5.51 12.19 -6.93
C SER A 69 6.33 11.75 -5.71
N SER A 70 7.39 12.49 -5.36
CA SER A 70 8.21 12.19 -4.17
C SER A 70 7.43 12.47 -2.88
N ARG A 71 6.70 13.62 -2.83
CA ARG A 71 5.84 13.95 -1.70
C ARG A 71 4.70 12.94 -1.54
N PHE A 72 4.06 12.57 -2.65
CA PHE A 72 3.01 11.57 -2.65
C PHE A 72 3.53 10.21 -2.16
N ALA A 73 4.66 9.75 -2.69
CA ALA A 73 5.26 8.47 -2.32
C ALA A 73 5.73 8.40 -0.85
N LYS A 74 5.97 9.52 -0.18
CA LYS A 74 6.22 9.54 1.28
C LYS A 74 4.95 9.45 2.11
N SER A 75 3.84 9.95 1.58
CA SER A 75 2.58 10.07 2.32
C SER A 75 1.65 8.87 2.13
N VAL A 76 1.72 8.20 0.98
CA VAL A 76 0.75 7.15 0.61
C VAL A 76 1.48 5.84 0.32
N ALA A 77 1.22 4.82 1.13
CA ALA A 77 1.65 3.46 0.84
C ALA A 77 0.50 2.63 0.27
N ILE A 78 0.86 1.66 -0.57
CA ILE A 78 -0.09 0.79 -1.25
C ILE A 78 0.31 -0.66 -1.06
N LEU A 79 -0.62 -1.46 -0.59
CA LEU A 79 -0.55 -2.90 -0.63
C LEU A 79 -1.50 -3.41 -1.72
N SER A 80 -0.94 -3.80 -2.87
CA SER A 80 -1.70 -4.37 -3.98
C SER A 80 -1.53 -5.89 -4.04
N GLN A 81 -2.47 -6.57 -4.70
CA GLN A 81 -2.43 -8.03 -4.86
C GLN A 81 -1.34 -8.56 -5.81
N MET A 82 -0.74 -7.71 -6.63
CA MET A 82 0.22 -8.16 -7.65
C MET A 82 1.62 -8.25 -7.04
N HIS A 83 2.18 -9.46 -7.08
CA HIS A 83 3.59 -9.69 -6.85
C HIS A 83 4.26 -9.88 -8.21
N ASP A 84 5.20 -9.01 -8.55
CA ASP A 84 6.00 -9.19 -9.75
C ASP A 84 7.01 -10.34 -9.52
N ALA A 85 7.03 -11.30 -10.43
CA ALA A 85 8.03 -12.39 -10.44
C ALA A 85 9.49 -11.86 -10.45
N MET A 86 9.69 -10.58 -10.76
CA MET A 86 11.00 -9.92 -10.73
C MET A 86 11.64 -9.79 -9.34
N ILE A 87 10.89 -10.08 -8.25
CA ILE A 87 11.38 -9.96 -6.86
C ILE A 87 11.69 -11.31 -6.20
N ASP A 88 11.54 -12.39 -6.93
CA ASP A 88 11.65 -13.76 -6.38
C ASP A 88 13.03 -14.03 -5.74
N ASP A 89 14.11 -13.50 -6.31
CA ASP A 89 15.48 -13.66 -5.81
C ASP A 89 15.86 -12.69 -4.68
N PHE A 90 15.02 -11.72 -4.35
CA PHE A 90 15.31 -10.76 -3.29
C PHE A 90 15.13 -11.38 -1.90
N LEU A 91 15.95 -10.94 -0.93
CA LEU A 91 15.77 -11.30 0.47
C LEU A 91 14.61 -10.52 1.10
N VAL A 92 13.94 -11.12 2.07
CA VAL A 92 12.83 -10.49 2.81
C VAL A 92 13.24 -9.14 3.39
N LYS A 93 14.42 -9.05 4.03
CA LYS A 93 14.94 -7.78 4.57
C LYS A 93 15.10 -6.69 3.52
N ASP A 94 15.50 -7.06 2.29
CA ASP A 94 15.69 -6.09 1.20
C ASP A 94 14.34 -5.58 0.69
N ILE A 95 13.33 -6.47 0.56
CA ILE A 95 11.97 -6.08 0.21
C ILE A 95 11.38 -5.14 1.25
N VAL A 96 11.53 -5.43 2.54
CA VAL A 96 11.03 -4.56 3.60
C VAL A 96 11.74 -3.21 3.58
N LEU A 97 13.07 -3.21 3.42
CA LEU A 97 13.88 -1.98 3.34
C LEU A 97 13.51 -1.11 2.13
N MET A 98 13.00 -1.69 1.03
CA MET A 98 12.48 -0.92 -0.11
C MET A 98 11.31 0.00 0.28
N GLY A 99 10.61 -0.24 1.39
CA GLY A 99 9.64 0.70 1.95
C GLY A 99 10.24 2.08 2.24
N ARG A 100 11.53 2.16 2.54
CA ARG A 100 12.27 3.42 2.77
C ARG A 100 12.67 4.16 1.50
N TYR A 101 12.44 3.56 0.31
CA TYR A 101 12.85 4.17 -0.96
C TYR A 101 12.39 5.62 -1.16
N PRO A 102 11.16 6.03 -0.80
CA PRO A 102 10.72 7.41 -0.93
C PRO A 102 11.48 8.40 -0.05
N HIS A 103 12.10 7.93 1.04
CA HIS A 103 12.88 8.75 1.97
C HIS A 103 14.35 8.85 1.59
N LYS A 104 14.82 7.99 0.70
CA LYS A 104 16.19 7.95 0.24
C LYS A 104 16.51 9.15 -0.64
N SER A 105 17.69 9.75 -0.49
CA SER A 105 18.18 10.76 -1.43
C SER A 105 18.44 10.11 -2.80
N ARG A 106 18.32 10.90 -3.87
CA ARG A 106 18.37 10.41 -5.26
C ARG A 106 19.61 9.55 -5.57
N PHE A 107 20.76 9.86 -4.96
CA PHE A 107 22.02 9.15 -5.14
C PHE A 107 22.59 8.55 -3.85
N GLY A 108 21.82 8.56 -2.75
CA GLY A 108 22.23 8.06 -1.46
C GLY A 108 22.01 6.55 -1.30
N ASN A 109 22.64 5.98 -0.27
CA ASN A 109 22.31 4.66 0.24
C ASN A 109 21.25 4.77 1.34
N TYR A 110 20.67 3.66 1.75
CA TYR A 110 19.86 3.60 2.96
C TYR A 110 20.73 3.95 4.18
N THR A 111 20.16 4.73 5.07
CA THR A 111 20.82 5.14 6.31
C THR A 111 20.72 4.03 7.37
N LYS A 112 21.52 4.13 8.44
CA LYS A 112 21.38 3.23 9.60
C LYS A 112 19.97 3.31 10.21
N GLN A 113 19.36 4.50 10.17
CA GLN A 113 17.97 4.70 10.65
C GLN A 113 16.97 3.96 9.76
N ASP A 114 17.11 4.01 8.43
CA ASP A 114 16.22 3.28 7.53
C ASP A 114 16.28 1.77 7.78
N ILE A 115 17.48 1.23 8.01
CA ILE A 115 17.69 -0.18 8.33
C ILE A 115 17.03 -0.52 9.68
N ALA A 116 17.20 0.33 10.71
CA ALA A 116 16.59 0.11 12.02
C ALA A 116 15.06 0.15 11.95
N ILE A 117 14.47 1.08 11.18
CA ILE A 117 13.02 1.14 10.94
C ILE A 117 12.53 -0.14 10.26
N ALA A 118 13.21 -0.61 9.22
CA ALA A 118 12.84 -1.84 8.53
C ALA A 118 12.91 -3.07 9.47
N GLN A 119 13.95 -3.16 10.31
CA GLN A 119 14.09 -4.23 11.31
C GLN A 119 12.96 -4.19 12.35
N SER A 120 12.61 -3.00 12.86
CA SER A 120 11.52 -2.82 13.81
C SER A 120 10.18 -3.29 13.25
N TYR A 121 9.86 -2.96 11.98
CA TYR A 121 8.62 -3.44 11.37
C TYR A 121 8.65 -4.95 11.06
N MET A 122 9.80 -5.54 10.72
CA MET A 122 9.92 -7.00 10.60
C MET A 122 9.66 -7.70 11.95
N GLU A 123 10.17 -7.14 13.05
CA GLU A 123 9.91 -7.66 14.39
C GLU A 123 8.44 -7.54 14.76
N HIS A 124 7.85 -6.38 14.54
CA HIS A 124 6.46 -6.09 14.84
C HIS A 124 5.48 -7.01 14.10
N ILE A 125 5.75 -7.28 12.81
CA ILE A 125 4.95 -8.21 11.98
C ILE A 125 5.31 -9.69 12.21
N GLY A 126 6.38 -9.97 12.99
CA GLY A 126 6.79 -11.33 13.34
C GLY A 126 7.44 -12.10 12.19
N ILE A 127 8.23 -11.43 11.35
CA ILE A 127 8.93 -12.03 10.21
C ILE A 127 10.45 -11.89 10.29
N THR A 128 11.01 -11.49 11.43
CA THR A 128 12.47 -11.32 11.60
C THR A 128 13.25 -12.59 11.29
N HIS A 129 12.69 -13.76 11.62
CA HIS A 129 13.30 -15.06 11.35
C HIS A 129 13.40 -15.41 9.86
N LEU A 130 12.70 -14.68 9.00
CA LEU A 130 12.71 -14.83 7.54
C LEU A 130 13.62 -13.80 6.84
N ALA A 131 14.31 -12.93 7.59
CA ALA A 131 15.02 -11.79 7.04
C ALA A 131 16.01 -12.14 5.90
N ASP A 132 16.70 -13.27 6.03
CA ASP A 132 17.69 -13.76 5.06
C ASP A 132 17.13 -14.82 4.08
N GLU A 133 15.82 -15.10 4.13
CA GLU A 133 15.14 -15.98 3.17
C GLU A 133 14.85 -15.25 1.86
N GLN A 134 14.88 -15.98 0.75
CA GLN A 134 14.45 -15.47 -0.55
C GLN A 134 12.91 -15.46 -0.63
N VAL A 135 12.36 -14.44 -1.26
CA VAL A 135 10.90 -14.24 -1.38
C VAL A 135 10.21 -15.44 -2.04
N GLN A 136 10.84 -16.08 -3.01
CA GLN A 136 10.31 -17.26 -3.70
C GLN A 136 10.09 -18.48 -2.78
N HIS A 137 10.77 -18.55 -1.64
CA HIS A 137 10.64 -19.67 -0.70
C HIS A 137 9.55 -19.45 0.34
N LEU A 138 8.91 -18.27 0.36
CA LEU A 138 7.90 -17.93 1.33
C LEU A 138 6.55 -18.59 1.04
N SER A 139 5.85 -18.99 2.09
CA SER A 139 4.43 -19.29 2.00
C SER A 139 3.63 -18.04 1.63
N GLY A 140 2.41 -18.21 1.10
CA GLY A 140 1.58 -17.04 0.73
C GLY A 140 1.28 -16.10 1.91
N GLY A 141 1.19 -16.64 3.13
CA GLY A 141 0.99 -15.81 4.34
C GLY A 141 2.25 -15.04 4.76
N GLU A 142 3.42 -15.65 4.65
CA GLU A 142 4.72 -14.99 4.91
C GLU A 142 5.00 -13.91 3.89
N LEU A 143 4.73 -14.18 2.62
CA LEU A 143 4.83 -13.21 1.55
C LEU A 143 3.92 -12.01 1.79
N GLN A 144 2.66 -12.24 2.17
CA GLN A 144 1.73 -11.18 2.49
C GLN A 144 2.22 -10.31 3.66
N ARG A 145 2.73 -10.94 4.74
CA ARG A 145 3.32 -10.22 5.89
C ARG A 145 4.55 -9.40 5.48
N THR A 146 5.38 -9.93 4.60
CA THR A 146 6.55 -9.19 4.07
C THR A 146 6.13 -7.91 3.36
N PHE A 147 5.09 -7.95 2.54
CA PHE A 147 4.58 -6.75 1.86
C PHE A 147 3.85 -5.79 2.79
N ILE A 148 3.18 -6.29 3.82
CA ILE A 148 2.62 -5.43 4.89
C ILE A 148 3.76 -4.71 5.62
N ALA A 149 4.81 -5.42 6.04
CA ALA A 149 5.98 -4.83 6.67
C ALA A 149 6.63 -3.76 5.76
N LYS A 150 6.81 -4.04 4.46
CA LYS A 150 7.29 -3.06 3.48
C LYS A 150 6.42 -1.79 3.45
N ALA A 151 5.09 -1.94 3.40
CA ALA A 151 4.18 -0.80 3.34
C ALA A 151 4.24 0.05 4.62
N LEU A 152 4.31 -0.59 5.79
CA LEU A 152 4.44 0.10 7.08
C LEU A 152 5.82 0.74 7.28
N THR A 153 6.90 0.11 6.78
CA THR A 153 8.27 0.64 6.81
C THR A 153 8.38 1.98 6.05
N GLN A 154 7.49 2.26 5.14
CA GLN A 154 7.40 3.56 4.47
C GLN A 154 6.97 4.68 5.43
N GLU A 155 6.38 4.37 6.61
CA GLU A 155 5.80 5.32 7.57
C GLU A 155 4.84 6.30 6.88
N PRO A 156 3.84 5.79 6.13
CA PRO A 156 2.92 6.62 5.38
C PRO A 156 1.88 7.25 6.30
N THR A 157 1.29 8.37 5.91
CA THR A 157 0.11 8.95 6.56
C THR A 157 -1.21 8.35 6.06
N ILE A 158 -1.16 7.67 4.91
CA ILE A 158 -2.32 7.01 4.28
C ILE A 158 -1.88 5.64 3.80
N LEU A 159 -2.63 4.61 4.18
CA LEU A 159 -2.40 3.23 3.76
C LEU A 159 -3.58 2.74 2.91
N LEU A 160 -3.32 2.43 1.65
CA LEU A 160 -4.29 1.86 0.71
C LEU A 160 -4.08 0.35 0.64
N LEU A 161 -5.10 -0.41 0.99
CA LEU A 161 -5.04 -1.87 1.08
C LEU A 161 -6.04 -2.50 0.10
N ASP A 162 -5.56 -3.29 -0.85
CA ASP A 162 -6.40 -4.08 -1.75
C ASP A 162 -6.39 -5.55 -1.29
N GLU A 163 -7.48 -5.98 -0.67
CA GLU A 163 -7.68 -7.34 -0.13
C GLU A 163 -6.52 -7.81 0.78
N PRO A 164 -6.13 -7.01 1.81
CA PRO A 164 -4.91 -7.27 2.59
C PRO A 164 -4.95 -8.57 3.40
N THR A 165 -6.12 -9.13 3.61
CA THR A 165 -6.34 -10.36 4.38
C THR A 165 -6.31 -11.63 3.53
N ASN A 166 -6.16 -11.53 2.22
CA ASN A 166 -6.02 -12.69 1.36
C ASN A 166 -4.77 -13.49 1.74
N ARG A 167 -4.88 -14.81 1.73
CA ARG A 167 -3.81 -15.76 2.07
C ARG A 167 -3.33 -15.72 3.53
N LEU A 168 -3.89 -14.85 4.40
CA LEU A 168 -3.63 -14.87 5.83
C LEU A 168 -4.58 -15.83 6.56
N ASP A 169 -4.07 -16.54 7.54
CA ASP A 169 -4.90 -17.29 8.49
C ASP A 169 -5.60 -16.33 9.48
N LEU A 170 -6.52 -16.87 10.28
CA LEU A 170 -7.33 -16.07 11.19
C LEU A 170 -6.49 -15.30 12.22
N LYS A 171 -5.41 -15.91 12.73
CA LYS A 171 -4.52 -15.26 13.71
C LYS A 171 -3.89 -13.99 13.14
N TYR A 172 -3.36 -14.09 11.92
CA TYR A 172 -2.70 -12.95 11.27
C TYR A 172 -3.69 -11.91 10.73
N LYS A 173 -4.92 -12.33 10.35
CA LYS A 173 -5.99 -11.37 10.03
C LYS A 173 -6.33 -10.50 11.23
N LEU A 174 -6.49 -11.10 12.41
CA LEU A 174 -6.77 -10.36 13.64
C LEU A 174 -5.59 -9.45 14.03
N ALA A 175 -4.36 -9.94 13.93
CA ALA A 175 -3.16 -9.14 14.18
C ALA A 175 -3.11 -7.92 13.25
N LEU A 176 -3.30 -8.10 11.95
CA LEU A 176 -3.34 -6.98 10.99
C LEU A 176 -4.43 -5.96 11.34
N MET A 177 -5.64 -6.43 11.70
CA MET A 177 -6.73 -5.52 12.07
C MET A 177 -6.39 -4.71 13.33
N ASN A 178 -5.74 -5.33 14.32
CA ASN A 178 -5.27 -4.62 15.51
C ASN A 178 -4.20 -3.56 15.15
N GLU A 179 -3.25 -3.91 14.26
CA GLU A 179 -2.24 -2.97 13.77
C GLU A 179 -2.87 -1.76 13.10
N LEU A 180 -3.86 -2.00 12.23
CA LEU A 180 -4.54 -0.92 11.52
C LEU A 180 -5.33 0.00 12.46
N GLN A 181 -5.79 -0.50 13.61
CA GLN A 181 -6.45 0.32 14.64
C GLN A 181 -5.48 1.27 15.37
N HIS A 182 -4.20 0.92 15.42
CA HIS A 182 -3.14 1.74 16.03
C HIS A 182 -2.40 2.60 15.00
N PHE A 183 -2.84 2.56 13.75
CA PHE A 183 -2.34 3.41 12.66
C PHE A 183 -3.02 4.78 12.75
N GLU A 184 -2.66 5.55 13.80
CA GLU A 184 -3.12 6.92 14.05
C GLU A 184 -2.07 7.95 13.63
#